data_481680c4b8917e8edf5b3497e99404e7
#
_entry.id   481680c4b8917e8edf5b3497e99404e7
#
_cell.length_a   1.000
_cell.length_b   1.000
_cell.length_c   1.000
_cell.angle_alpha   90.00
_cell.angle_beta   90.00
_cell.angle_gamma   90.00
#
_symmetry.space_group_name_H-M   'P 1'
#
loop_
_entity.id
_entity.type
_entity.pdbx_description
1 polymer ?
#
loop_
_entity_poly.entity_id
_entity_poly.type
_entity_poly.pdbx_seq_one_letter_code
_entity_poly.pdbx_strand_id
1 'polypeptide(L)' 'PYLNRVLVNGLKAIETRGMWEVKNDFMAGPFLNYIIQDTLNQRNIVLEGFVFSPSSKKREQVFEFEAIFKSLKIYKVKE' A
#
# COMPACT_ATOMS: atom_id res chain seq x y z
N PRO A 1 -12.06 -3.71 -6.07
CA PRO A 1 -11.10 -3.01 -5.20
C PRO A 1 -11.82 -2.21 -4.13
N TYR A 2 -11.21 -2.16 -2.98
CA TYR A 2 -11.71 -1.45 -1.82
C TYR A 2 -10.86 -0.21 -1.58
N LEU A 3 -11.52 0.95 -1.44
CA LEU A 3 -10.87 2.24 -1.33
C LEU A 3 -11.19 2.86 0.02
N ASN A 4 -10.17 3.32 0.72
CA ASN A 4 -10.34 3.88 2.06
C ASN A 4 -9.42 5.08 2.27
N ARG A 5 -9.88 6.05 3.05
CA ARG A 5 -9.06 7.21 3.44
C ARG A 5 -8.41 6.90 4.78
N VAL A 6 -7.09 7.07 4.84
CA VAL A 6 -6.30 6.78 6.04
C VAL A 6 -5.32 7.92 6.30
N LEU A 7 -4.69 7.88 7.47
CA LEU A 7 -3.59 8.77 7.82
C LEU A 7 -2.32 7.96 7.99
N VAL A 8 -1.23 8.46 7.41
CA VAL A 8 0.11 7.87 7.58
C VAL A 8 0.96 8.94 8.26
N ASN A 9 1.19 8.77 9.55
CA ASN A 9 1.90 9.73 10.39
C ASN A 9 1.41 11.17 10.18
N GLY A 10 0.08 11.34 10.20
CA GLY A 10 -0.57 12.64 10.06
C GLY A 10 -0.80 13.11 8.62
N LEU A 11 -0.27 12.43 7.62
CA LEU A 11 -0.48 12.76 6.22
C LEU A 11 -1.67 12.01 5.65
N LYS A 12 -2.48 12.69 4.86
CA LYS A 12 -3.64 12.08 4.21
C LYS A 12 -3.18 11.12 3.13
N ALA A 13 -3.79 9.95 3.10
CA ALA A 13 -3.50 8.91 2.11
C ALA A 13 -4.77 8.22 1.68
N ILE A 14 -4.72 7.62 0.50
CA ILE A 14 -5.79 6.74 0.00
C ILE A 14 -5.23 5.34 -0.04
N GLU A 15 -5.90 4.44 0.67
CA GLU A 15 -5.60 3.02 0.68
C GLU A 15 -6.49 2.30 -0.31
N THR A 16 -5.91 1.51 -1.20
CA THR A 16 -6.64 0.63 -2.09
C THR A 16 -6.24 -0.80 -1.81
N ARG A 17 -7.23 -1.65 -1.56
CA ARG A 17 -7.05 -3.09 -1.34
C ARG A 17 -7.81 -3.85 -2.40
N GLY A 18 -7.28 -4.97 -2.82
CA GLY A 18 -7.98 -5.81 -3.77
C GLY A 18 -7.22 -7.08 -4.07
N MET A 19 -7.68 -7.76 -5.12
CA MET A 19 -7.04 -8.96 -5.63
C MET A 19 -6.55 -8.67 -7.04
N TRP A 20 -5.34 -9.11 -7.32
CA TRP A 20 -4.83 -9.13 -8.68
C TRP A 20 -4.93 -10.55 -9.24
N GLU A 21 -5.09 -10.67 -10.53
CA GLU A 21 -5.06 -11.96 -11.22
C GLU A 21 -4.49 -11.80 -12.62
N VAL A 22 -3.87 -12.85 -13.11
CA VAL A 22 -3.40 -12.93 -14.49
C VAL A 22 -4.39 -13.78 -15.28
N LYS A 23 -4.98 -13.20 -16.32
CA LYS A 23 -5.94 -13.89 -17.18
C LYS A 23 -5.26 -15.06 -17.88
N ASN A 24 -5.92 -16.20 -17.88
CA ASN A 24 -5.42 -17.45 -18.47
C ASN A 24 -4.22 -18.07 -17.72
N ASP A 25 -3.92 -17.58 -16.53
CA ASP A 25 -2.96 -18.20 -15.65
C ASP A 25 -3.60 -18.33 -14.28
N PHE A 26 -3.25 -19.37 -13.53
CA PHE A 26 -3.83 -19.61 -12.21
C PHE A 26 -3.11 -18.81 -11.12
N MET A 27 -2.70 -17.61 -11.45
CA MET A 27 -1.98 -16.74 -10.53
C MET A 27 -2.88 -15.59 -10.08
N ALA A 28 -3.07 -15.50 -8.78
CA ALA A 28 -3.83 -14.42 -8.16
C ALA A 28 -3.31 -14.18 -6.75
N GLY A 29 -3.57 -13.02 -6.22
CA GLY A 29 -3.18 -12.70 -4.85
C GLY A 29 -3.74 -11.36 -4.40
N PRO A 30 -3.65 -11.07 -3.10
CA PRO A 30 -4.02 -9.76 -2.59
C PRO A 30 -2.98 -8.70 -2.93
N PHE A 31 -3.43 -7.45 -3.01
CA PHE A 31 -2.54 -6.30 -3.11
C PHE A 31 -2.96 -5.20 -2.14
N LEU A 32 -2.01 -4.35 -1.81
CA LEU A 32 -2.23 -3.14 -1.01
C LEU A 32 -1.49 -1.99 -1.69
N ASN A 33 -2.17 -0.87 -1.86
CA ASN A 33 -1.62 0.34 -2.46
C ASN A 33 -1.96 1.53 -1.58
N TYR A 34 -0.99 2.39 -1.34
CA TYR A 34 -1.19 3.67 -0.66
C TYR A 34 -0.71 4.79 -1.56
N ILE A 35 -1.54 5.81 -1.70
CA ILE A 35 -1.15 7.09 -2.31
C ILE A 35 -1.18 8.13 -1.19
N ILE A 36 -0.01 8.63 -0.82
CA ILE A 36 0.16 9.55 0.31
C ILE A 36 0.38 10.96 -0.23
N GLN A 37 -0.40 11.93 0.27
CA GLN A 37 -0.17 13.33 -0.03
C GLN A 37 0.96 13.86 0.87
N ASP A 38 2.15 14.01 0.29
CA ASP A 38 3.28 14.62 0.99
C ASP A 38 3.22 16.14 0.80
N THR A 39 2.49 16.80 1.69
CA THR A 39 2.32 18.24 1.64
C THR A 39 3.59 18.99 2.04
N LEU A 40 4.50 18.36 2.76
CA LEU A 40 5.77 18.95 3.16
C LEU A 40 6.70 19.18 1.97
N ASN A 41 6.68 18.26 1.00
CA ASN A 41 7.55 18.29 -0.18
C ASN A 41 6.77 18.47 -1.49
N GLN A 42 5.47 18.78 -1.41
CA GLN A 42 4.59 19.05 -2.56
C GLN A 42 4.62 17.92 -3.60
N ARG A 43 4.44 16.69 -3.14
CA ARG A 43 4.46 15.49 -4.01
C ARG A 43 3.49 14.44 -3.49
N ASN A 44 3.20 13.45 -4.34
CA ASN A 44 2.51 12.24 -3.92
C ASN A 44 3.50 11.09 -3.87
N ILE A 45 3.34 10.23 -2.86
CA ILE A 45 4.16 9.03 -2.69
C ILE A 45 3.25 7.83 -2.89
N VAL A 46 3.67 6.91 -3.75
CA VAL A 46 2.94 5.66 -4.03
C VAL A 46 3.70 4.51 -3.41
N LEU A 47 3.02 3.74 -2.56
CA LEU A 47 3.54 2.50 -1.98
C LEU A 47 2.67 1.35 -2.46
N GLU A 48 3.29 0.30 -2.97
CA GLU A 48 2.57 -0.86 -3.49
C GLU A 48 3.14 -2.14 -2.91
N GLY A 49 2.26 -3.07 -2.55
CA GLY A 49 2.64 -4.39 -2.11
C GLY A 49 1.73 -5.44 -2.74
N PHE A 50 2.34 -6.51 -3.25
CA PHE A 50 1.63 -7.65 -3.84
C PHE A 50 2.03 -8.92 -3.14
N VAL A 51 1.10 -9.85 -3.01
CA VAL A 51 1.43 -11.22 -2.60
C VAL A 51 1.31 -12.12 -3.81
N PHE A 52 2.41 -12.77 -4.13
CA PHE A 52 2.54 -13.58 -5.34
C PHE A 52 2.41 -15.08 -5.07
N SER A 53 2.44 -15.50 -3.82
CA SER A 53 2.42 -16.91 -3.44
C SER A 53 0.99 -17.43 -3.29
N PRO A 54 0.69 -18.65 -3.75
CA PRO A 54 -0.60 -19.29 -3.47
C PRO A 54 -0.73 -19.79 -2.03
N SER A 55 0.18 -19.44 -1.14
CA SER A 55 0.20 -19.96 0.22
C SER A 55 -0.95 -19.40 1.06
N SER A 56 -1.33 -20.14 2.10
CA SER A 56 -2.35 -19.73 3.06
C SER A 56 -1.95 -18.50 3.91
N LYS A 57 -0.71 -18.06 3.82
CA LYS A 57 -0.18 -16.93 4.58
C LYS A 57 -0.39 -15.57 3.90
N LYS A 58 -1.17 -15.50 2.83
CA LYS A 58 -1.42 -14.25 2.08
C LYS A 58 -1.93 -13.12 2.96
N ARG A 59 -2.82 -13.43 3.90
CA ARG A 59 -3.41 -12.43 4.80
C ARG A 59 -2.36 -11.82 5.72
N GLU A 60 -1.46 -12.63 6.26
CA GLU A 60 -0.38 -12.16 7.13
C GLU A 60 0.56 -11.22 6.38
N GLN A 61 0.89 -11.54 5.14
CA GLN A 61 1.77 -10.72 4.31
C GLN A 61 1.14 -9.35 4.01
N VAL A 62 -0.16 -9.30 3.78
CA VAL A 62 -0.87 -8.02 3.59
C VAL A 62 -0.83 -7.18 4.87
N PHE A 63 -1.00 -7.79 6.04
CA PHE A 63 -0.89 -7.09 7.31
C PHE A 63 0.53 -6.54 7.53
N GLU A 64 1.55 -7.29 7.12
CA GLU A 64 2.93 -6.81 7.18
C GLU A 64 3.15 -5.58 6.30
N PHE A 65 2.63 -5.56 5.08
CA PHE A 65 2.68 -4.39 4.20
C PHE A 65 1.98 -3.19 4.83
N GLU A 66 0.81 -3.41 5.40
CA GLU A 66 0.06 -2.34 6.07
C GLU A 66 0.86 -1.74 7.22
N ALA A 67 1.49 -2.56 8.04
CA ALA A 67 2.33 -2.10 9.14
C ALA A 67 3.52 -1.29 8.64
N ILE A 68 4.19 -1.75 7.59
CA ILE A 68 5.33 -1.05 6.97
C ILE A 68 4.86 0.29 6.39
N PHE A 69 3.76 0.32 5.65
CA PHE A 69 3.27 1.53 5.01
C PHE A 69 2.86 2.59 6.05
N LYS A 70 2.22 2.17 7.12
CA LYS A 70 1.78 3.07 8.20
C LYS A 70 2.93 3.58 9.07
N SER A 71 4.08 2.91 9.03
CA SER A 71 5.27 3.34 9.78
C SER A 71 6.09 4.40 9.04
N LEU A 72 5.76 4.69 7.78
CA LEU A 72 6.50 5.65 6.97
C LEU A 72 6.49 7.04 7.59
N LYS A 73 7.66 7.62 7.76
CA LYS A 73 7.85 9.00 8.21
C LYS A 73 8.45 9.82 7.09
N ILE A 74 7.92 11.01 6.89
CA ILE A 74 8.33 11.91 5.82
C ILE A 74 8.82 13.20 6.43
N TYR A 75 9.98 13.64 5.99
CA TYR A 75 10.61 14.86 6.45
C TYR A 75 10.72 15.85 5.31
N LYS A 76 10.66 17.15 5.65
CA LYS A 76 10.90 18.19 4.66
C LYS A 76 12.37 18.14 4.24
N VAL A 77 12.61 18.13 2.92
CA VAL A 77 13.96 18.15 2.38
C VAL A 77 14.55 19.53 2.61
N LYS A 78 15.74 19.58 3.22
CA LYS A 78 16.50 20.81 3.33
C LYS A 78 17.33 21.02 2.05
N GLU A 79 17.12 22.15 1.44
CA GLU A 79 17.92 22.58 0.30
C GLU A 79 19.07 23.46 0.78
#